data_1164ef619ee138778f9fc2606fc420b9
#
_entry.id   1164ef619ee138778f9fc2606fc420b9
#
_cell.length_a   1.000
_cell.length_b   1.000
_cell.length_c   1.000
_cell.angle_alpha   90.00
_cell.angle_beta   90.00
_cell.angle_gamma   90.00
#
_symmetry.space_group_name_H-M   'P 1'
#
loop_
_entity.id
_entity.type
_entity.pdbx_description
1 polymer ?
#
loop_
_entity_poly.entity_id
_entity_poly.type
_entity_poly.pdbx_seq_one_letter_code
_entity_poly.pdbx_strand_id
1 'polypeptide(L)'
;MGLKSTGITNLFVSSYGNYYWKAKINGSVRQGALETKSMSVAKSRLFRRLQSGKARYQGEHHGKVVTLGDWLREWIRRELKRPNLKPGTKYDYEKKVKSLEDAPVMSVAFARLTGEQCLDWWRELNDRVAPVTANARFRVLRAVVLLAMEETGRLDNPIKKLKRKPVRRKVRRMPNAEDIRKLAQTIRSQGKRHSLECAGMVEFAAYSGARPAEVAAIRADDIDGDWLVIRGGEDGTKNYEERLVPINKALREVIEREGFEQRTGRLFHVNTPSRALKNACQRLGMDSVTPYTLRHFFATSCMEAGVDVATVADWMGHKDGGELLLKTYTHVRRAHS
;
A
#
# COMPACT_ATOMS: atom_id res chain seq x y z
N MET A 1 24.23 -23.44 15.53
CA MET A 1 23.65 -23.14 16.85
C MET A 1 22.52 -22.12 16.64
N GLY A 2 21.27 -22.51 16.91
CA GLY A 2 20.11 -21.61 16.75
C GLY A 2 19.99 -20.68 17.96
N LEU A 3 20.06 -19.36 17.73
CA LEU A 3 19.75 -18.36 18.75
C LEU A 3 18.23 -18.08 18.75
N LYS A 4 17.58 -18.18 19.90
CA LYS A 4 16.17 -17.83 20.08
C LYS A 4 16.02 -16.37 20.54
N SER A 5 15.06 -15.65 19.98
CA SER A 5 14.73 -14.29 20.43
C SER A 5 14.17 -14.30 21.84
N THR A 6 14.63 -13.37 22.68
CA THR A 6 14.13 -13.20 24.04
C THR A 6 12.93 -12.27 24.14
N GLY A 7 12.43 -11.72 23.01
CA GLY A 7 11.43 -10.65 22.98
C GLY A 7 12.01 -9.27 23.30
N ILE A 8 13.29 -9.17 23.63
CA ILE A 8 14.03 -7.92 23.80
C ILE A 8 14.83 -7.66 22.52
N THR A 9 14.73 -6.46 21.98
CA THR A 9 15.45 -6.06 20.77
C THR A 9 16.96 -6.29 20.94
N ASN A 10 17.58 -6.93 19.95
CA ASN A 10 19.01 -7.25 19.91
C ASN A 10 19.51 -8.24 20.99
N LEU A 11 18.64 -8.89 21.78
CA LEU A 11 18.98 -9.87 22.78
C LEU A 11 18.46 -11.26 22.40
N PHE A 12 19.35 -12.23 22.38
CA PHE A 12 19.09 -13.61 22.01
C PHE A 12 19.62 -14.56 23.08
N VAL A 13 19.07 -15.77 23.14
CA VAL A 13 19.52 -16.82 24.06
C VAL A 13 19.79 -18.10 23.26
N SER A 14 20.89 -18.77 23.59
CA SER A 14 21.23 -20.09 23.02
C SER A 14 20.45 -21.20 23.73
N SER A 15 20.43 -22.40 23.14
CA SER A 15 19.89 -23.60 23.76
C SER A 15 20.55 -23.96 25.14
N TYR A 16 21.77 -23.45 25.38
CA TYR A 16 22.51 -23.65 26.64
C TYR A 16 22.28 -22.52 27.67
N GLY A 17 21.31 -21.60 27.42
CA GLY A 17 20.98 -20.52 28.31
C GLY A 17 21.93 -19.31 28.29
N ASN A 18 22.96 -19.32 27.45
CA ASN A 18 23.85 -18.16 27.30
C ASN A 18 23.21 -17.08 26.45
N TYR A 19 23.37 -15.82 26.89
CA TYR A 19 22.84 -14.66 26.16
C TYR A 19 23.84 -14.11 25.14
N TYR A 20 23.28 -13.70 23.99
CA TYR A 20 24.00 -13.11 22.86
C TYR A 20 23.31 -11.80 22.45
N TRP A 21 24.09 -10.91 21.92
CA TRP A 21 23.55 -9.73 21.23
C TRP A 21 23.75 -9.84 19.73
N LYS A 22 22.81 -9.33 18.96
CA LYS A 22 22.90 -9.22 17.52
C LYS A 22 22.24 -7.90 17.10
N ALA A 23 23.02 -7.01 16.51
CA ALA A 23 22.57 -5.70 16.06
C ALA A 23 23.17 -5.36 14.71
N LYS A 24 22.42 -4.61 13.90
CA LYS A 24 22.94 -4.02 12.66
C LYS A 24 23.56 -2.68 13.01
N ILE A 25 24.85 -2.54 12.82
CA ILE A 25 25.62 -1.33 13.12
C ILE A 25 26.32 -0.90 11.83
N ASN A 26 26.06 0.33 11.37
CA ASN A 26 26.61 0.89 10.13
C ASN A 26 26.41 -0.03 8.91
N GLY A 27 25.19 -0.56 8.73
CA GLY A 27 24.84 -1.44 7.60
C GLY A 27 25.28 -2.91 7.76
N SER A 28 26.15 -3.23 8.70
CA SER A 28 26.67 -4.58 8.94
C SER A 28 26.05 -5.22 10.18
N VAL A 29 25.67 -6.50 10.07
CA VAL A 29 25.18 -7.27 11.21
C VAL A 29 26.37 -7.66 12.09
N ARG A 30 26.37 -7.20 13.33
CA ARG A 30 27.33 -7.59 14.36
C ARG A 30 26.65 -8.40 15.44
N GLN A 31 27.32 -9.40 15.94
CA GLN A 31 26.83 -10.25 17.04
C GLN A 31 27.97 -10.65 17.96
N GLY A 32 27.64 -11.01 19.19
CA GLY A 32 28.64 -11.49 20.15
C GLY A 32 27.99 -12.05 21.40
N ALA A 33 28.78 -12.79 22.18
CA ALA A 33 28.35 -13.31 23.47
C ALA A 33 28.27 -12.18 24.50
N LEU A 34 27.32 -12.29 25.42
CA LEU A 34 27.22 -11.43 26.60
C LEU A 34 27.79 -12.10 27.86
N GLU A 35 28.34 -13.29 27.71
CA GLU A 35 29.06 -14.05 28.75
C GLU A 35 28.29 -14.15 30.06
N THR A 36 27.02 -14.43 29.99
CA THR A 36 26.13 -14.57 31.14
C THR A 36 24.93 -15.45 30.82
N LYS A 37 24.41 -16.12 31.82
CA LYS A 37 23.16 -16.84 31.82
C LYS A 37 22.02 -16.09 32.55
N SER A 38 22.33 -14.95 33.15
CA SER A 38 21.37 -14.09 33.82
C SER A 38 20.79 -13.05 32.86
N MET A 39 19.47 -13.01 32.75
CA MET A 39 18.74 -12.05 31.90
C MET A 39 19.01 -10.58 32.32
N SER A 40 19.06 -10.30 33.63
CA SER A 40 19.32 -8.96 34.15
C SER A 40 20.73 -8.48 33.82
N VAL A 41 21.71 -9.33 33.98
CA VAL A 41 23.12 -9.06 33.64
C VAL A 41 23.28 -8.90 32.12
N ALA A 42 22.62 -9.76 31.35
CA ALA A 42 22.62 -9.67 29.88
C ALA A 42 22.06 -8.31 29.39
N LYS A 43 20.96 -7.85 29.96
CA LYS A 43 20.39 -6.52 29.66
C LYS A 43 21.37 -5.39 29.97
N SER A 44 22.00 -5.43 31.15
CA SER A 44 23.00 -4.42 31.56
C SER A 44 24.21 -4.41 30.64
N ARG A 45 24.77 -5.59 30.29
CA ARG A 45 25.92 -5.71 29.39
C ARG A 45 25.58 -5.30 27.96
N LEU A 46 24.41 -5.66 27.47
CA LEU A 46 23.90 -5.21 26.16
C LEU A 46 23.77 -3.67 26.14
N PHE A 47 23.18 -3.08 27.17
CA PHE A 47 23.03 -1.63 27.32
C PHE A 47 24.40 -0.91 27.27
N ARG A 48 25.38 -1.38 28.02
CA ARG A 48 26.76 -0.82 28.00
C ARG A 48 27.41 -0.92 26.62
N ARG A 49 27.28 -2.06 25.93
CA ARG A 49 27.84 -2.23 24.57
C ARG A 49 27.18 -1.35 23.53
N LEU A 50 25.86 -1.17 23.62
CA LEU A 50 25.15 -0.28 22.72
C LEU A 50 25.41 1.20 23.06
N GLN A 51 25.68 1.54 24.32
CA GLN A 51 26.12 2.89 24.72
C GLN A 51 27.50 3.25 24.18
N SER A 52 28.44 2.31 24.11
CA SER A 52 29.74 2.56 23.46
C SER A 52 29.61 2.83 21.94
N GLY A 53 28.56 2.28 21.28
CA GLY A 53 28.16 2.67 19.95
C GLY A 53 27.49 4.06 19.88
N LYS A 54 26.75 4.46 20.94
CA LYS A 54 26.13 5.79 21.07
C LYS A 54 27.14 6.93 21.18
N ALA A 55 28.24 6.73 21.88
CA ALA A 55 29.28 7.76 22.01
C ALA A 55 29.85 8.17 20.64
N ARG A 56 29.92 7.24 19.67
CA ARG A 56 30.27 7.55 18.29
C ARG A 56 29.20 8.34 17.54
N TYR A 57 27.93 8.02 17.77
CA TYR A 57 26.80 8.68 17.10
C TYR A 57 26.55 10.09 17.66
N GLN A 58 26.71 10.28 18.98
CA GLN A 58 26.60 11.61 19.62
C GLN A 58 27.71 12.58 19.21
N GLY A 59 28.89 12.06 18.86
CA GLY A 59 30.02 12.86 18.35
C GLY A 59 29.79 13.42 16.95
N GLU A 60 28.92 12.80 16.14
CA GLU A 60 28.61 13.26 14.80
C GLU A 60 27.45 14.26 14.71
N HIS A 61 26.62 14.39 15.76
CA HIS A 61 25.44 15.28 15.79
C HIS A 61 25.60 16.54 16.64
N HIS A 62 26.80 16.98 16.94
CA HIS A 62 27.11 18.30 17.56
C HIS A 62 26.15 18.75 18.70
N GLY A 63 25.87 17.89 19.68
CA GLY A 63 25.09 18.28 20.87
C GLY A 63 23.62 18.63 20.64
N LYS A 64 23.09 18.50 19.44
CA LYS A 64 21.70 18.80 19.12
C LYS A 64 20.77 17.70 19.62
N VAL A 65 19.72 18.09 20.33
CA VAL A 65 18.66 17.17 20.77
C VAL A 65 17.93 16.62 19.55
N VAL A 66 18.03 15.31 19.32
CA VAL A 66 17.39 14.64 18.17
C VAL A 66 15.97 14.22 18.55
N THR A 67 14.99 14.81 17.90
CA THR A 67 13.57 14.55 18.11
C THR A 67 13.09 13.35 17.27
N LEU A 68 11.88 12.83 17.56
CA LEU A 68 11.24 11.84 16.70
C LEU A 68 10.97 12.40 15.30
N GLY A 69 10.67 13.69 15.18
CA GLY A 69 10.52 14.38 13.90
C GLY A 69 11.80 14.44 13.07
N ASP A 70 12.98 14.56 13.71
CA ASP A 70 14.27 14.45 13.01
C ASP A 70 14.44 13.04 12.43
N TRP A 71 14.08 12.01 13.18
CA TRP A 71 14.07 10.63 12.70
C TRP A 71 13.06 10.37 11.59
N LEU A 72 11.91 11.05 11.62
CA LEU A 72 10.93 10.99 10.52
C LEU A 72 11.52 11.56 9.22
N ARG A 73 12.21 12.72 9.30
CA ARG A 73 12.91 13.32 8.15
C ARG A 73 14.05 12.45 7.63
N GLU A 74 14.82 11.84 8.51
CA GLU A 74 15.88 10.91 8.13
C GLU A 74 15.32 9.64 7.49
N TRP A 75 14.23 9.09 8.04
CA TRP A 75 13.57 7.92 7.48
C TRP A 75 13.08 8.18 6.03
N ILE A 76 12.35 9.28 5.80
CA ILE A 76 11.87 9.59 4.45
C ILE A 76 13.03 9.85 3.47
N ARG A 77 14.09 10.51 3.91
CA ARG A 77 15.30 10.73 3.10
C ARG A 77 15.92 9.40 2.63
N ARG A 78 15.97 8.40 3.52
CA ARG A 78 16.46 7.05 3.18
C ARG A 78 15.51 6.31 2.24
N GLU A 79 14.21 6.38 2.51
CA GLU A 79 13.20 5.72 1.67
C GLU A 79 13.20 6.27 0.23
N LEU A 80 13.26 7.59 0.08
CA LEU A 80 13.27 8.24 -1.25
C LEU A 80 14.54 7.95 -2.07
N LYS A 81 15.63 7.54 -1.42
CA LYS A 81 16.89 7.13 -2.08
C LYS A 81 16.89 5.65 -2.52
N ARG A 82 15.85 4.88 -2.21
CA ARG A 82 15.78 3.48 -2.64
C ARG A 82 15.76 3.40 -4.17
N PRO A 83 16.61 2.55 -4.77
CA PRO A 83 16.57 2.31 -6.21
C PRO A 83 15.20 1.73 -6.59
N ASN A 84 14.73 2.07 -7.78
CA ASN A 84 13.46 1.57 -8.35
C ASN A 84 12.19 1.90 -7.56
N LEU A 85 12.20 2.97 -6.73
CA LEU A 85 11.01 3.43 -6.04
C LEU A 85 10.08 4.15 -7.02
N LYS A 86 8.90 3.60 -7.28
CA LYS A 86 7.92 4.17 -8.21
C LYS A 86 7.42 5.55 -7.74
N PRO A 87 7.15 6.50 -8.66
CA PRO A 87 6.68 7.85 -8.34
C PRO A 87 5.46 7.87 -7.43
N GLY A 88 4.48 6.98 -7.66
CA GLY A 88 3.30 6.85 -6.80
C GLY A 88 3.62 6.44 -5.37
N THR A 89 4.66 5.63 -5.15
CA THR A 89 5.11 5.24 -3.81
C THR A 89 5.83 6.40 -3.12
N LYS A 90 6.64 7.18 -3.85
CA LYS A 90 7.27 8.41 -3.32
C LYS A 90 6.22 9.38 -2.81
N TYR A 91 5.24 9.69 -3.65
CA TYR A 91 4.12 10.56 -3.30
C TYR A 91 3.34 10.06 -2.07
N ASP A 92 3.07 8.76 -1.99
CA ASP A 92 2.36 8.15 -0.86
C ASP A 92 3.17 8.26 0.45
N TYR A 93 4.49 8.10 0.40
CA TYR A 93 5.37 8.28 1.55
C TYR A 93 5.42 9.74 2.00
N GLU A 94 5.63 10.68 1.08
CA GLU A 94 5.65 12.12 1.38
C GLU A 94 4.34 12.58 2.02
N LYS A 95 3.19 12.15 1.47
CA LYS A 95 1.87 12.44 2.03
C LYS A 95 1.70 11.88 3.44
N LYS A 96 2.17 10.67 3.71
CA LYS A 96 2.10 10.05 5.03
C LYS A 96 3.00 10.76 6.03
N VAL A 97 4.22 11.12 5.63
CA VAL A 97 5.16 11.89 6.45
C VAL A 97 4.55 13.24 6.81
N LYS A 98 4.07 14.01 5.83
CA LYS A 98 3.39 15.29 6.05
C LYS A 98 2.23 15.17 7.04
N SER A 99 1.50 14.06 7.02
CA SER A 99 0.38 13.83 7.94
C SER A 99 0.80 13.49 9.38
N LEU A 100 2.09 13.28 9.63
CA LEU A 100 2.66 12.98 10.94
C LEU A 100 3.50 14.13 11.51
N GLU A 101 3.98 15.06 10.67
CA GLU A 101 4.89 16.14 11.08
C GLU A 101 4.35 16.98 12.23
N ASP A 102 3.05 17.27 12.23
CA ASP A 102 2.37 18.08 13.26
C ASP A 102 1.95 17.26 14.49
N ALA A 103 2.28 15.96 14.54
CA ALA A 103 1.92 15.15 15.71
C ALA A 103 2.75 15.53 16.93
N PRO A 104 2.14 15.74 18.13
CA PRO A 104 2.86 16.17 19.33
C PRO A 104 4.08 15.32 19.67
N VAL A 105 4.02 14.01 19.40
CA VAL A 105 5.15 13.10 19.65
C VAL A 105 6.38 13.38 18.76
N MET A 106 6.23 14.10 17.66
CA MET A 106 7.32 14.43 16.75
C MET A 106 8.27 15.48 17.31
N SER A 107 7.80 16.37 18.18
CA SER A 107 8.63 17.37 18.85
C SER A 107 9.41 16.82 20.05
N VAL A 108 9.08 15.60 20.50
CA VAL A 108 9.71 14.98 21.67
C VAL A 108 11.08 14.44 21.31
N ALA A 109 12.08 14.73 22.15
CA ALA A 109 13.40 14.11 22.04
C ALA A 109 13.28 12.59 22.09
N PHE A 110 13.81 11.88 21.10
CA PHE A 110 13.64 10.42 21.02
C PHE A 110 14.13 9.69 22.27
N ALA A 111 15.20 10.17 22.88
CA ALA A 111 15.73 9.60 24.12
C ALA A 111 14.75 9.72 25.33
N ARG A 112 13.85 10.70 25.30
CA ARG A 112 12.87 10.97 26.37
C ARG A 112 11.45 10.53 26.00
N LEU A 113 11.22 10.05 24.78
CA LEU A 113 9.91 9.63 24.31
C LEU A 113 9.40 8.43 25.12
N THR A 114 8.25 8.58 25.77
CA THR A 114 7.65 7.54 26.61
C THR A 114 6.59 6.75 25.87
N GLY A 115 6.32 5.54 26.36
CA GLY A 115 5.23 4.72 25.82
C GLY A 115 3.84 5.31 26.06
N GLU A 116 3.70 6.12 27.12
CA GLU A 116 2.45 6.82 27.46
C GLU A 116 2.16 7.92 26.45
N GLN A 117 3.12 8.79 26.16
CA GLN A 117 2.98 9.82 25.14
C GLN A 117 2.60 9.23 23.77
N CYS A 118 3.20 8.10 23.39
CA CYS A 118 2.84 7.40 22.16
C CYS A 118 1.42 6.83 22.20
N LEU A 119 0.99 6.32 23.36
CA LEU A 119 -0.34 5.74 23.52
C LEU A 119 -1.43 6.82 23.48
N ASP A 120 -1.20 7.97 24.09
CA ASP A 120 -2.14 9.10 24.09
C ASP A 120 -2.30 9.68 22.68
N TRP A 121 -1.17 9.91 21.99
CA TRP A 121 -1.23 10.27 20.57
C TRP A 121 -2.00 9.23 19.72
N TRP A 122 -1.78 7.94 19.99
CA TRP A 122 -2.45 6.87 19.24
C TRP A 122 -3.96 6.86 19.48
N ARG A 123 -4.40 7.09 20.72
CA ARG A 123 -5.83 7.21 21.08
C ARG A 123 -6.46 8.39 20.34
N GLU A 124 -5.86 9.56 20.48
CA GLU A 124 -6.32 10.79 19.84
C GLU A 124 -6.40 10.66 18.30
N LEU A 125 -5.39 10.09 17.68
CA LEU A 125 -5.40 9.82 16.24
C LEU A 125 -6.56 8.90 15.83
N ASN A 126 -6.84 7.89 16.62
CA ASN A 126 -7.92 6.93 16.33
C ASN A 126 -9.33 7.51 16.48
N ASP A 127 -9.48 8.57 17.24
CA ASP A 127 -10.76 9.28 17.38
C ASP A 127 -10.99 10.26 16.23
N ARG A 128 -9.91 10.75 15.60
CA ARG A 128 -9.99 11.74 14.51
C ARG A 128 -10.07 11.12 13.11
N VAL A 129 -9.52 9.93 12.90
CA VAL A 129 -9.42 9.36 11.55
C VAL A 129 -9.89 7.90 11.47
N ALA A 130 -10.29 7.49 10.27
CA ALA A 130 -10.71 6.11 10.03
C ALA A 130 -9.57 5.09 10.35
N PRO A 131 -9.91 3.87 10.84
CA PRO A 131 -8.93 2.85 11.22
C PRO A 131 -7.88 2.53 10.16
N VAL A 132 -8.25 2.54 8.87
CA VAL A 132 -7.30 2.34 7.75
C VAL A 132 -6.24 3.43 7.72
N THR A 133 -6.64 4.70 7.88
CA THR A 133 -5.75 5.86 7.88
C THR A 133 -4.85 5.85 9.13
N ALA A 134 -5.42 5.59 10.31
CA ALA A 134 -4.65 5.45 11.54
C ALA A 134 -3.58 4.35 11.41
N ASN A 135 -3.97 3.17 10.92
CA ASN A 135 -3.06 2.06 10.71
C ASN A 135 -1.95 2.36 9.67
N ALA A 136 -2.24 3.19 8.65
CA ALA A 136 -1.25 3.62 7.68
C ALA A 136 -0.20 4.55 8.31
N ARG A 137 -0.63 5.51 9.14
CA ARG A 137 0.26 6.39 9.93
C ARG A 137 1.07 5.60 10.95
N PHE A 138 0.45 4.64 11.62
CA PHE A 138 1.16 3.75 12.56
C PHE A 138 2.28 2.95 11.89
N ARG A 139 2.10 2.49 10.66
CA ARG A 139 3.17 1.81 9.92
C ARG A 139 4.39 2.69 9.72
N VAL A 140 4.20 3.96 9.37
CA VAL A 140 5.31 4.92 9.23
C VAL A 140 5.95 5.19 10.57
N LEU A 141 5.17 5.53 11.61
CA LEU A 141 5.69 5.72 12.95
C LEU A 141 6.52 4.53 13.43
N ARG A 142 6.03 3.32 13.20
CA ARG A 142 6.76 2.09 13.56
C ARG A 142 8.10 1.99 12.84
N ALA A 143 8.14 2.29 11.55
CA ALA A 143 9.39 2.25 10.77
C ALA A 143 10.39 3.29 11.28
N VAL A 144 9.93 4.49 11.58
CA VAL A 144 10.75 5.58 12.15
C VAL A 144 11.31 5.23 13.53
N VAL A 145 10.46 4.71 14.42
CA VAL A 145 10.89 4.31 15.77
C VAL A 145 11.91 3.17 15.71
N LEU A 146 11.70 2.18 14.84
CA LEU A 146 12.65 1.08 14.69
C LEU A 146 13.99 1.55 14.12
N LEU A 147 13.98 2.47 13.15
CA LEU A 147 15.19 3.13 12.65
C LEU A 147 15.91 3.88 13.79
N ALA A 148 15.18 4.71 14.53
CA ALA A 148 15.74 5.47 15.64
C ALA A 148 16.31 4.57 16.75
N MET A 149 15.65 3.45 17.06
CA MET A 149 16.16 2.46 18.01
C MET A 149 17.43 1.78 17.53
N GLU A 150 17.49 1.42 16.23
CA GLU A 150 18.67 0.79 15.60
C GLU A 150 19.88 1.73 15.68
N GLU A 151 19.70 3.00 15.34
CA GLU A 151 20.76 4.00 15.27
C GLU A 151 21.21 4.46 16.66
N THR A 152 20.27 4.62 17.59
CA THR A 152 20.58 5.10 18.96
C THR A 152 20.94 3.99 19.94
N GLY A 153 20.70 2.72 19.58
CA GLY A 153 20.85 1.59 20.48
C GLY A 153 19.85 1.58 21.64
N ARG A 154 18.75 2.32 21.54
CA ARG A 154 17.68 2.30 22.55
C ARG A 154 17.01 0.92 22.61
N LEU A 155 16.88 0.35 23.81
CA LEU A 155 16.37 -1.01 24.02
C LEU A 155 14.86 -1.04 24.26
N ASP A 156 14.34 -0.05 24.95
CA ASP A 156 12.92 0.06 25.23
C ASP A 156 12.18 0.61 23.98
N ASN A 157 11.17 -0.10 23.57
CA ASN A 157 10.37 0.29 22.43
C ASN A 157 9.15 1.11 22.91
N PRO A 158 9.11 2.44 22.68
CA PRO A 158 8.03 3.29 23.18
C PRO A 158 6.67 2.99 22.55
N ILE A 159 6.64 2.30 21.39
CA ILE A 159 5.39 1.93 20.70
C ILE A 159 5.01 0.47 20.92
N LYS A 160 5.64 -0.27 21.82
CA LYS A 160 5.39 -1.71 22.06
C LYS A 160 3.92 -2.01 22.39
N LYS A 161 3.25 -1.11 23.11
CA LYS A 161 1.85 -1.27 23.54
C LYS A 161 0.83 -0.88 22.46
N LEU A 162 1.24 -0.18 21.38
CA LEU A 162 0.35 0.24 20.33
C LEU A 162 -0.04 -0.97 19.46
N LYS A 163 -1.35 -1.15 19.24
CA LYS A 163 -1.90 -2.21 18.38
C LYS A 163 -2.67 -1.59 17.23
N ARG A 164 -2.61 -2.21 16.06
CA ARG A 164 -3.44 -1.80 14.92
C ARG A 164 -4.92 -1.95 15.26
N LYS A 165 -5.74 -1.01 14.82
CA LYS A 165 -7.19 -1.15 14.92
C LYS A 165 -7.71 -2.16 13.90
N PRO A 166 -8.68 -3.00 14.27
CA PRO A 166 -9.36 -3.86 13.31
C PRO A 166 -10.10 -3.00 12.29
N VAL A 167 -9.97 -3.39 11.02
CA VAL A 167 -10.67 -2.74 9.91
C VAL A 167 -11.83 -3.63 9.50
N ARG A 168 -13.05 -3.18 9.74
CA ARG A 168 -14.25 -3.88 9.27
C ARG A 168 -14.36 -3.67 7.76
N ARG A 169 -14.42 -4.76 7.00
CA ARG A 169 -14.73 -4.70 5.58
C ARG A 169 -16.22 -4.43 5.44
N LYS A 170 -16.58 -3.34 4.76
CA LYS A 170 -17.97 -3.11 4.36
C LYS A 170 -18.25 -4.01 3.16
N VAL A 171 -19.27 -4.84 3.25
CA VAL A 171 -19.83 -5.53 2.09
C VAL A 171 -20.48 -4.45 1.24
N ARG A 172 -20.00 -4.27 0.00
CA ARG A 172 -20.59 -3.35 -0.98
C ARG A 172 -21.32 -4.17 -2.01
N ARG A 173 -22.49 -3.71 -2.43
CA ARG A 173 -23.15 -4.27 -3.60
C ARG A 173 -22.25 -4.08 -4.81
N MET A 174 -21.97 -5.16 -5.54
CA MET A 174 -21.24 -5.08 -6.79
C MET A 174 -22.20 -4.55 -7.87
N PRO A 175 -21.80 -3.58 -8.70
CA PRO A 175 -22.60 -3.15 -9.83
C PRO A 175 -22.76 -4.32 -10.82
N ASN A 176 -23.90 -4.42 -11.46
CA ASN A 176 -24.13 -5.33 -12.59
C ASN A 176 -23.89 -4.60 -13.93
N ALA A 177 -24.04 -5.31 -15.05
CA ALA A 177 -23.81 -4.75 -16.38
C ALA A 177 -24.75 -3.57 -16.70
N GLU A 178 -26.00 -3.62 -16.22
CA GLU A 178 -26.96 -2.53 -16.37
C GLU A 178 -26.56 -1.29 -15.58
N ASP A 179 -26.05 -1.49 -14.36
CA ASP A 179 -25.51 -0.41 -13.52
C ASP A 179 -24.33 0.29 -14.21
N ILE A 180 -23.43 -0.48 -14.86
CA ILE A 180 -22.29 0.09 -15.63
C ILE A 180 -22.79 0.94 -16.80
N ARG A 181 -23.77 0.43 -17.56
CA ARG A 181 -24.38 1.19 -18.68
C ARG A 181 -25.05 2.48 -18.20
N LYS A 182 -25.84 2.43 -17.13
CA LYS A 182 -26.47 3.62 -16.52
C LYS A 182 -25.45 4.65 -16.04
N LEU A 183 -24.38 4.21 -15.39
CA LEU A 183 -23.29 5.09 -14.97
C LEU A 183 -22.64 5.79 -16.16
N ALA A 184 -22.26 5.04 -17.21
CA ALA A 184 -21.64 5.59 -18.40
C ALA A 184 -22.60 6.59 -19.11
N GLN A 185 -23.86 6.25 -19.27
CA GLN A 185 -24.88 7.12 -19.89
C GLN A 185 -25.09 8.40 -19.06
N THR A 186 -25.19 8.28 -17.72
CA THR A 186 -25.30 9.43 -16.82
C THR A 186 -24.08 10.34 -16.90
N ILE A 187 -22.87 9.78 -17.06
CA ILE A 187 -21.64 10.56 -17.24
C ILE A 187 -21.67 11.28 -18.60
N ARG A 188 -22.06 10.59 -19.69
CA ARG A 188 -22.17 11.20 -21.04
C ARG A 188 -23.13 12.38 -21.05
N SER A 189 -24.29 12.25 -20.40
CA SER A 189 -25.32 13.30 -20.34
C SER A 189 -24.93 14.53 -19.52
N GLN A 190 -23.82 14.51 -18.79
CA GLN A 190 -23.37 15.67 -18.01
C GLN A 190 -22.93 16.86 -18.86
N GLY A 191 -22.59 16.66 -20.15
CA GLY A 191 -22.21 17.73 -21.07
C GLY A 191 -20.94 18.50 -20.72
N LYS A 192 -20.08 17.95 -19.80
CA LYS A 192 -18.82 18.59 -19.42
C LYS A 192 -17.70 18.20 -20.38
N ARG A 193 -16.65 19.04 -20.46
CA ARG A 193 -15.52 18.89 -21.40
C ARG A 193 -15.01 17.45 -21.56
N HIS A 194 -14.96 16.67 -20.48
CA HIS A 194 -14.43 15.31 -20.49
C HIS A 194 -15.49 14.23 -20.22
N SER A 195 -16.79 14.56 -20.34
CA SER A 195 -17.85 13.59 -20.02
C SER A 195 -17.83 12.37 -20.92
N LEU A 196 -17.69 12.56 -22.22
CA LEU A 196 -17.64 11.44 -23.19
C LEU A 196 -16.43 10.54 -22.91
N GLU A 197 -15.27 11.14 -22.76
CA GLU A 197 -14.03 10.41 -22.48
C GLU A 197 -14.09 9.66 -21.13
N CYS A 198 -14.62 10.29 -20.07
CA CYS A 198 -14.82 9.62 -18.78
C CYS A 198 -15.79 8.45 -18.86
N ALA A 199 -16.84 8.56 -19.66
CA ALA A 199 -17.82 7.49 -19.85
C ALA A 199 -17.18 6.31 -20.58
N GLY A 200 -16.47 6.54 -21.70
CA GLY A 200 -15.71 5.52 -22.42
C GLY A 200 -14.67 4.84 -21.52
N MET A 201 -13.96 5.62 -20.70
CA MET A 201 -12.98 5.11 -19.73
C MET A 201 -13.62 4.21 -18.66
N VAL A 202 -14.84 4.53 -18.20
CA VAL A 202 -15.59 3.70 -17.24
C VAL A 202 -15.94 2.34 -17.83
N GLU A 203 -16.50 2.32 -19.03
CA GLU A 203 -16.87 1.07 -19.72
C GLU A 203 -15.62 0.25 -20.08
N PHE A 204 -14.60 0.89 -20.63
CA PHE A 204 -13.32 0.24 -20.92
C PHE A 204 -12.71 -0.42 -19.68
N ALA A 205 -12.68 0.29 -18.54
CA ALA A 205 -12.17 -0.24 -17.28
C ALA A 205 -13.02 -1.42 -16.76
N ALA A 206 -14.35 -1.34 -16.93
CA ALA A 206 -15.28 -2.38 -16.50
C ALA A 206 -15.14 -3.68 -17.33
N TYR A 207 -14.80 -3.58 -18.60
CA TYR A 207 -14.78 -4.74 -19.52
C TYR A 207 -13.38 -5.26 -19.84
N SER A 208 -12.31 -4.52 -19.49
CA SER A 208 -10.92 -4.95 -19.66
C SER A 208 -10.29 -5.54 -18.39
N GLY A 209 -10.84 -5.25 -17.22
CA GLY A 209 -10.25 -5.66 -15.95
C GLY A 209 -8.89 -5.03 -15.64
N ALA A 210 -8.40 -4.09 -16.44
CA ALA A 210 -7.13 -3.40 -16.24
C ALA A 210 -7.13 -2.57 -14.94
N ARG A 211 -5.95 -2.36 -14.36
CA ARG A 211 -5.81 -1.46 -13.19
C ARG A 211 -6.07 -0.01 -13.62
N PRO A 212 -6.58 0.85 -12.72
CA PRO A 212 -6.88 2.24 -13.08
C PRO A 212 -5.70 2.99 -13.73
N ALA A 213 -4.49 2.77 -13.27
CA ALA A 213 -3.30 3.37 -13.87
C ALA A 213 -2.95 2.79 -15.23
N GLU A 214 -3.23 1.50 -15.46
CA GLU A 214 -3.05 0.83 -16.75
C GLU A 214 -4.08 1.35 -17.76
N VAL A 215 -5.35 1.49 -17.36
CA VAL A 215 -6.39 2.11 -18.22
C VAL A 215 -6.02 3.53 -18.63
N ALA A 216 -5.48 4.32 -17.69
CA ALA A 216 -5.03 5.68 -17.99
C ALA A 216 -3.86 5.73 -18.97
N ALA A 217 -3.07 4.69 -19.05
CA ALA A 217 -1.88 4.61 -19.90
C ALA A 217 -2.10 3.91 -21.24
N ILE A 218 -3.25 3.23 -21.42
CA ILE A 218 -3.55 2.42 -22.62
C ILE A 218 -3.45 3.23 -23.90
N ARG A 219 -2.93 2.62 -24.95
CA ARG A 219 -2.71 3.24 -26.26
C ARG A 219 -3.52 2.49 -27.33
N ALA A 220 -3.69 3.12 -28.48
CA ALA A 220 -4.32 2.48 -29.63
C ALA A 220 -3.56 1.21 -30.08
N ASP A 221 -2.24 1.26 -30.08
CA ASP A 221 -1.34 0.16 -30.44
C ASP A 221 -1.39 -1.03 -29.45
N ASP A 222 -2.11 -0.89 -28.34
CA ASP A 222 -2.34 -1.97 -27.39
C ASP A 222 -3.56 -2.82 -27.74
N ILE A 223 -4.34 -2.40 -28.74
CA ILE A 223 -5.46 -3.16 -29.31
C ILE A 223 -4.90 -3.97 -30.49
N ASP A 224 -4.80 -5.28 -30.34
CA ASP A 224 -4.22 -6.18 -31.36
C ASP A 224 -5.22 -7.30 -31.67
N GLY A 225 -6.00 -7.10 -32.70
CA GLY A 225 -7.06 -8.05 -33.12
C GLY A 225 -8.05 -8.32 -31.98
N ASP A 226 -8.07 -9.54 -31.48
CA ASP A 226 -8.94 -9.97 -30.38
C ASP A 226 -8.29 -9.87 -28.99
N TRP A 227 -7.14 -9.24 -28.91
CA TRP A 227 -6.37 -9.11 -27.68
C TRP A 227 -6.11 -7.67 -27.30
N LEU A 228 -6.16 -7.40 -26.02
CA LEU A 228 -5.71 -6.17 -25.39
C LEU A 228 -4.39 -6.44 -24.68
N VAL A 229 -3.34 -5.77 -25.10
CA VAL A 229 -2.00 -5.87 -24.50
C VAL A 229 -1.88 -4.87 -23.35
N ILE A 230 -1.75 -5.32 -22.13
CA ILE A 230 -1.57 -4.44 -20.97
C ILE A 230 -0.08 -4.28 -20.66
N ARG A 231 0.54 -3.22 -21.18
CA ARG A 231 1.97 -2.87 -20.96
C ARG A 231 2.19 -1.92 -19.78
N GLY A 232 1.15 -1.23 -19.34
CA GLY A 232 1.27 -0.12 -18.39
C GLY A 232 1.77 1.16 -19.08
N GLY A 233 2.03 2.22 -18.28
CA GLY A 233 2.62 3.47 -18.79
C GLY A 233 4.15 3.41 -18.82
N GLU A 234 4.82 4.59 -18.88
CA GLU A 234 6.28 4.70 -18.86
C GLU A 234 6.95 3.96 -17.69
N ASP A 235 6.28 3.89 -16.54
CA ASP A 235 6.71 3.11 -15.37
C ASP A 235 6.38 1.61 -15.47
N GLY A 236 5.80 1.13 -16.59
CA GLY A 236 5.33 -0.24 -16.78
C GLY A 236 4.13 -0.62 -15.89
N THR A 237 3.75 -1.89 -15.90
CA THR A 237 2.73 -2.43 -14.99
C THR A 237 3.25 -2.44 -13.55
N LYS A 238 2.37 -2.64 -12.56
CA LYS A 238 2.77 -2.76 -11.14
C LYS A 238 3.85 -3.85 -10.93
N ASN A 239 3.82 -4.89 -11.75
CA ASN A 239 4.71 -6.04 -11.65
C ASN A 239 5.79 -6.06 -12.74
N TYR A 240 5.88 -5.04 -13.61
CA TYR A 240 6.79 -4.97 -14.77
C TYR A 240 6.57 -6.08 -15.80
N GLU A 241 5.39 -6.70 -15.84
CA GLU A 241 5.04 -7.77 -16.78
C GLU A 241 3.93 -7.28 -17.70
N GLU A 242 4.06 -7.55 -18.98
CA GLU A 242 2.99 -7.39 -19.95
C GLU A 242 2.05 -8.59 -19.87
N ARG A 243 0.80 -8.39 -20.23
CA ARG A 243 -0.18 -9.47 -20.29
C ARG A 243 -1.22 -9.22 -21.36
N LEU A 244 -1.79 -10.29 -21.85
CA LEU A 244 -2.88 -10.29 -22.81
C LEU A 244 -4.22 -10.48 -22.10
N VAL A 245 -5.21 -9.68 -22.48
CA VAL A 245 -6.59 -9.81 -22.02
C VAL A 245 -7.47 -9.96 -23.27
N PRO A 246 -8.33 -10.98 -23.36
CA PRO A 246 -9.19 -11.13 -24.54
C PRO A 246 -10.19 -9.97 -24.61
N ILE A 247 -10.38 -9.44 -25.82
CA ILE A 247 -11.38 -8.42 -26.09
C ILE A 247 -12.74 -9.12 -26.20
N ASN A 248 -13.48 -9.12 -25.09
CA ASN A 248 -14.84 -9.65 -25.05
C ASN A 248 -15.80 -8.74 -25.84
N LYS A 249 -17.01 -9.27 -26.13
CA LYS A 249 -18.02 -8.56 -26.93
C LYS A 249 -18.31 -7.14 -26.41
N ALA A 250 -18.50 -6.98 -25.10
CA ALA A 250 -18.80 -5.67 -24.52
C ALA A 250 -17.64 -4.67 -24.66
N LEU A 251 -16.39 -5.13 -24.53
CA LEU A 251 -15.21 -4.30 -24.76
C LEU A 251 -15.07 -3.93 -26.24
N ARG A 252 -15.35 -4.88 -27.16
CA ARG A 252 -15.35 -4.64 -28.60
C ARG A 252 -16.35 -3.54 -28.98
N GLU A 253 -17.58 -3.62 -28.48
CA GLU A 253 -18.60 -2.59 -28.70
C GLU A 253 -18.15 -1.19 -28.21
N VAL A 254 -17.41 -1.11 -27.11
CA VAL A 254 -16.82 0.15 -26.63
C VAL A 254 -15.73 0.64 -27.58
N ILE A 255 -14.81 -0.24 -27.99
CA ILE A 255 -13.69 0.10 -28.88
C ILE A 255 -14.21 0.68 -30.20
N GLU A 256 -15.19 0.01 -30.83
CA GLU A 256 -15.82 0.42 -32.09
C GLU A 256 -16.57 1.74 -31.95
N ARG A 257 -17.43 1.87 -30.92
CA ARG A 257 -18.24 3.06 -30.67
C ARG A 257 -17.40 4.30 -30.42
N GLU A 258 -16.30 4.15 -29.67
CA GLU A 258 -15.39 5.27 -29.34
C GLU A 258 -14.34 5.51 -30.44
N GLY A 259 -14.26 4.65 -31.46
CA GLY A 259 -13.29 4.74 -32.57
C GLY A 259 -11.85 4.60 -32.10
N PHE A 260 -11.57 3.71 -31.15
CA PHE A 260 -10.25 3.61 -30.54
C PHE A 260 -9.18 3.06 -31.49
N GLU A 261 -9.53 2.17 -32.41
CA GLU A 261 -8.60 1.60 -33.38
C GLU A 261 -8.13 2.61 -34.45
N GLN A 262 -8.90 3.69 -34.66
CA GLN A 262 -8.54 4.76 -35.61
C GLN A 262 -7.71 5.87 -34.94
N ARG A 263 -7.46 5.78 -33.64
CA ARG A 263 -6.65 6.74 -32.89
C ARG A 263 -5.17 6.38 -32.97
N THR A 264 -4.34 7.36 -32.61
CA THR A 264 -2.91 7.17 -32.39
C THR A 264 -2.55 7.63 -30.98
N GLY A 265 -1.59 6.94 -30.36
CA GLY A 265 -1.16 7.29 -29.02
C GLY A 265 -2.15 6.85 -27.93
N ARG A 266 -2.25 7.63 -26.84
CA ARG A 266 -3.10 7.28 -25.69
C ARG A 266 -4.57 7.36 -26.05
N LEU A 267 -5.35 6.38 -25.57
CA LEU A 267 -6.81 6.37 -25.76
C LEU A 267 -7.52 7.42 -24.90
N PHE A 268 -6.99 7.69 -23.71
CA PHE A 268 -7.57 8.63 -22.74
C PHE A 268 -6.57 9.73 -22.34
N HIS A 269 -7.01 10.98 -22.36
CA HIS A 269 -6.24 12.13 -21.91
C HIS A 269 -6.50 12.40 -20.41
N VAL A 270 -7.66 11.96 -19.89
CA VAL A 270 -7.95 12.01 -18.46
C VAL A 270 -7.25 10.86 -17.73
N ASN A 271 -6.69 11.14 -16.56
CA ASN A 271 -5.99 10.11 -15.77
C ASN A 271 -6.94 9.24 -14.93
N THR A 272 -8.17 9.70 -14.68
CA THR A 272 -9.13 8.94 -13.85
C THR A 272 -10.55 9.48 -14.02
N PRO A 273 -11.57 8.62 -14.13
CA PRO A 273 -12.97 9.00 -14.14
C PRO A 273 -13.57 9.15 -12.73
N SER A 274 -12.77 9.13 -11.66
CA SER A 274 -13.23 9.03 -10.26
C SER A 274 -14.26 10.12 -9.89
N ARG A 275 -14.05 11.36 -10.33
CA ARG A 275 -14.98 12.47 -10.04
C ARG A 275 -16.30 12.33 -10.79
N ALA A 276 -16.23 11.92 -12.06
CA ALA A 276 -17.40 11.67 -12.90
C ALA A 276 -18.24 10.50 -12.36
N LEU A 277 -17.59 9.40 -11.97
CA LEU A 277 -18.23 8.26 -11.29
C LEU A 277 -18.92 8.67 -9.99
N LYS A 278 -18.23 9.40 -9.11
CA LYS A 278 -18.82 9.88 -7.86
C LYS A 278 -20.10 10.68 -8.11
N ASN A 279 -20.06 11.61 -9.06
CA ASN A 279 -21.21 12.46 -9.38
C ASN A 279 -22.36 11.63 -10.01
N ALA A 280 -22.05 10.65 -10.87
CA ALA A 280 -23.05 9.77 -11.46
C ALA A 280 -23.70 8.87 -10.41
N CYS A 281 -22.93 8.26 -9.50
CA CYS A 281 -23.47 7.48 -8.39
C CYS A 281 -24.43 8.32 -7.52
N GLN A 282 -24.06 9.56 -7.21
CA GLN A 282 -24.92 10.47 -6.43
C GLN A 282 -26.25 10.78 -7.16
N ARG A 283 -26.20 11.02 -8.47
CA ARG A 283 -27.42 11.29 -9.27
C ARG A 283 -28.35 10.09 -9.38
N LEU A 284 -27.77 8.88 -9.42
CA LEU A 284 -28.52 7.63 -9.54
C LEU A 284 -28.93 7.04 -8.17
N GLY A 285 -28.57 7.68 -7.05
CA GLY A 285 -28.79 7.12 -5.71
C GLY A 285 -28.09 5.78 -5.48
N MET A 286 -27.00 5.52 -6.21
CA MET A 286 -26.25 4.27 -6.14
C MET A 286 -25.12 4.33 -5.09
N ASP A 287 -24.73 3.17 -4.57
CA ASP A 287 -23.51 3.02 -3.80
C ASP A 287 -22.29 3.50 -4.60
N SER A 288 -21.29 4.02 -3.87
CA SER A 288 -20.07 4.56 -4.49
C SER A 288 -19.33 3.51 -5.32
N VAL A 289 -19.29 3.70 -6.62
CA VAL A 289 -18.47 2.95 -7.57
C VAL A 289 -17.15 3.69 -7.80
N THR A 290 -16.05 2.97 -7.73
CA THR A 290 -14.68 3.48 -7.95
C THR A 290 -14.05 2.78 -9.16
N PRO A 291 -12.95 3.30 -9.73
CA PRO A 291 -12.24 2.56 -10.81
C PRO A 291 -11.80 1.15 -10.40
N TYR A 292 -11.49 0.91 -9.13
CA TYR A 292 -11.21 -0.44 -8.63
C TYR A 292 -12.48 -1.31 -8.55
N THR A 293 -13.63 -0.73 -8.28
CA THR A 293 -14.92 -1.45 -8.32
C THR A 293 -15.23 -1.96 -9.74
N LEU A 294 -14.88 -1.18 -10.78
CA LEU A 294 -15.04 -1.61 -12.19
C LEU A 294 -14.17 -2.83 -12.50
N ARG A 295 -12.93 -2.84 -12.05
CA ARG A 295 -12.05 -4.01 -12.19
C ARG A 295 -12.57 -5.22 -11.39
N HIS A 296 -13.16 -5.01 -10.23
CA HIS A 296 -13.83 -6.08 -9.48
C HIS A 296 -15.05 -6.61 -10.24
N PHE A 297 -15.83 -5.75 -10.89
CA PHE A 297 -16.93 -6.13 -11.75
C PHE A 297 -16.46 -7.08 -12.87
N PHE A 298 -15.37 -6.76 -13.58
CA PHE A 298 -14.78 -7.65 -14.58
C PHE A 298 -14.53 -9.05 -14.03
N ALA A 299 -13.82 -9.13 -12.89
CA ALA A 299 -13.50 -10.43 -12.30
C ALA A 299 -14.75 -11.23 -11.92
N THR A 300 -15.76 -10.56 -11.33
CA THR A 300 -17.03 -11.19 -10.97
C THR A 300 -17.74 -11.71 -12.22
N SER A 301 -17.87 -10.88 -13.25
CA SER A 301 -18.55 -11.25 -14.49
C SER A 301 -17.87 -12.41 -15.22
N CYS A 302 -16.53 -12.45 -15.26
CA CYS A 302 -15.79 -13.59 -15.84
C CYS A 302 -16.07 -14.89 -15.08
N MET A 303 -16.05 -14.84 -13.73
CA MET A 303 -16.31 -16.03 -12.91
C MET A 303 -17.78 -16.49 -13.01
N GLU A 304 -18.73 -15.56 -13.09
CA GLU A 304 -20.16 -15.86 -13.33
C GLU A 304 -20.39 -16.47 -14.70
N ALA A 305 -19.58 -16.10 -15.69
CA ALA A 305 -19.57 -16.71 -17.02
C ALA A 305 -18.83 -18.08 -17.09
N GLY A 306 -18.32 -18.57 -15.97
CA GLY A 306 -17.67 -19.89 -15.87
C GLY A 306 -16.18 -19.88 -16.19
N VAL A 307 -15.53 -18.73 -16.36
CA VAL A 307 -14.08 -18.67 -16.54
C VAL A 307 -13.37 -19.07 -15.25
N ASP A 308 -12.38 -19.93 -15.34
CA ASP A 308 -11.64 -20.41 -14.18
C ASP A 308 -10.85 -19.28 -13.49
N VAL A 309 -10.64 -19.43 -12.18
CA VAL A 309 -10.04 -18.40 -11.33
C VAL A 309 -8.59 -18.09 -11.71
N ALA A 310 -7.84 -19.10 -12.17
CA ALA A 310 -6.42 -18.91 -12.53
C ALA A 310 -6.32 -18.06 -13.81
N THR A 311 -7.17 -18.32 -14.81
CA THR A 311 -7.27 -17.53 -16.04
C THR A 311 -7.68 -16.08 -15.74
N VAL A 312 -8.71 -15.86 -14.90
CA VAL A 312 -9.10 -14.50 -14.49
C VAL A 312 -7.97 -13.79 -13.72
N ALA A 313 -7.25 -14.51 -12.85
CA ALA A 313 -6.11 -13.97 -12.13
C ALA A 313 -4.98 -13.53 -13.06
N ASP A 314 -4.70 -14.32 -14.10
CA ASP A 314 -3.71 -13.99 -15.12
C ASP A 314 -4.11 -12.74 -15.90
N TRP A 315 -5.33 -12.68 -16.45
CA TRP A 315 -5.84 -11.48 -17.13
C TRP A 315 -5.80 -10.21 -16.24
N MET A 316 -6.01 -10.38 -14.94
CA MET A 316 -5.89 -9.27 -13.98
C MET A 316 -4.43 -8.99 -13.57
N GLY A 317 -3.47 -9.84 -13.89
CA GLY A 317 -2.06 -9.73 -13.47
C GLY A 317 -1.89 -9.88 -11.96
N HIS A 318 -2.50 -10.90 -11.37
CA HIS A 318 -2.30 -11.33 -9.99
C HIS A 318 -1.21 -12.40 -9.94
N LYS A 319 -0.19 -12.19 -9.10
CA LYS A 319 0.94 -13.15 -8.93
C LYS A 319 0.67 -14.26 -7.91
N ASP A 320 -0.45 -14.19 -7.22
CA ASP A 320 -0.83 -15.12 -6.15
C ASP A 320 -1.67 -16.32 -6.63
N GLY A 321 -1.67 -16.58 -7.94
CA GLY A 321 -2.44 -17.68 -8.54
C GLY A 321 -3.96 -17.57 -8.31
N GLY A 322 -4.47 -16.39 -7.98
CA GLY A 322 -5.89 -16.17 -7.75
C GLY A 322 -6.33 -16.31 -6.27
N GLU A 323 -5.40 -16.49 -5.33
CA GLU A 323 -5.74 -16.59 -3.90
C GLU A 323 -6.51 -15.35 -3.40
N LEU A 324 -6.11 -14.15 -3.84
CA LEU A 324 -6.80 -12.90 -3.53
C LEU A 324 -8.20 -12.85 -4.16
N LEU A 325 -8.35 -13.34 -5.39
CA LEU A 325 -9.65 -13.47 -6.06
C LEU A 325 -10.56 -14.40 -5.29
N LEU A 326 -10.11 -15.60 -4.99
CA LEU A 326 -10.89 -16.57 -4.21
C LEU A 326 -11.34 -15.97 -2.88
N LYS A 327 -10.48 -15.33 -2.12
CA LYS A 327 -10.82 -14.68 -0.84
C LYS A 327 -11.82 -13.52 -0.99
N THR A 328 -11.80 -12.84 -2.13
CA THR A 328 -12.67 -11.69 -2.38
C THR A 328 -14.05 -12.14 -2.87
N TYR A 329 -14.11 -13.23 -3.64
CA TYR A 329 -15.30 -13.68 -4.37
C TYR A 329 -15.90 -15.00 -3.87
N THR A 330 -15.45 -15.55 -2.74
CA THR A 330 -16.04 -16.73 -2.10
C THR A 330 -17.56 -16.56 -1.82
N HIS A 331 -18.02 -15.30 -1.75
CA HIS A 331 -19.44 -14.99 -1.56
C HIS A 331 -20.28 -15.15 -2.83
N VAL A 332 -19.69 -15.01 -4.03
CA VAL A 332 -20.40 -15.16 -5.31
C VAL A 332 -20.81 -16.62 -5.53
N ARG A 333 -19.95 -17.57 -5.19
CA ARG A 333 -20.28 -19.01 -5.26
C ARG A 333 -21.45 -19.45 -4.36
N ARG A 334 -21.68 -18.77 -3.25
CA ARG A 334 -22.79 -19.09 -2.33
C ARG A 334 -24.15 -18.58 -2.79
N ALA A 335 -24.18 -17.65 -3.73
CA ALA A 335 -25.43 -17.13 -4.29
C ALA A 335 -25.95 -17.98 -5.48
N HIS A 336 -25.13 -18.89 -6.01
CA HIS A 336 -25.46 -19.80 -7.10
C HIS A 336 -25.52 -21.28 -6.69
N SER A 337 -25.33 -21.60 -5.45
CA SER A 337 -25.59 -22.91 -4.82
C SER A 337 -26.84 -22.85 -3.94
#